data_30555d5a30dce27ad635e082b462ddc5
#
_entry.id   30555d5a30dce27ad635e082b462ddc5
#
_cell.length_a   1.000
_cell.length_b   1.000
_cell.length_c   1.000
_cell.angle_alpha   90.00
_cell.angle_beta   90.00
_cell.angle_gamma   90.00
#
_symmetry.space_group_name_H-M   'P 1'
#
loop_
_entity.id
_entity.type
_entity.pdbx_description
1 polymer ?
#
loop_
_entity_poly.entity_id
_entity_poly.type
_entity_poly.pdbx_seq_one_letter_code
_entity_poly.pdbx_strand_id
1 'polypeptide(L)'
;MSPITRTAPRYEMLFSDGEFNGTLLIGPDPLGADFDYRVFLEARRILRMIGFRMIEGKRGFEEYQKDFTYDDKNIKARIRLVLGRNYDGNLQEFWRETLAHEDFIYLKTHAGYGRHLSLSDDVRYFTDAMKEGFVLPDRKPYQLYYLDCCKSEMYYKDVFRNFVGSDGVDLILNKWFCDYKIIGPVMVLVRELMEGADFETIVLKMNEEYGIPHFDVDDDPADMTLDRKMVTYSVSER
;
A
#
# COMPACT_ATOMS: atom_id res chain seq x y z
N MET A 1 3.40 -32.03 4.30
CA MET A 1 2.39 -31.02 4.67
C MET A 1 2.11 -30.24 3.43
N SER A 2 0.84 -30.17 3.00
CA SER A 2 0.48 -29.33 1.85
C SER A 2 0.71 -27.88 2.24
N PRO A 3 1.31 -27.10 1.36
CA PRO A 3 1.48 -25.67 1.62
C PRO A 3 0.13 -25.00 1.78
N ILE A 4 -0.03 -24.24 2.84
CA ILE A 4 -1.21 -23.42 3.08
C ILE A 4 -1.06 -22.19 2.17
N THR A 5 -1.72 -22.23 1.02
CA THR A 5 -1.92 -21.02 0.22
C THR A 5 -2.84 -20.11 1.02
N ARG A 6 -2.32 -19.02 1.56
CA ARG A 6 -3.15 -18.04 2.23
C ARG A 6 -4.02 -17.32 1.20
N THR A 7 -5.29 -17.32 1.49
CA THR A 7 -6.29 -16.67 0.63
C THR A 7 -6.65 -15.27 1.11
N ALA A 8 -6.15 -14.86 2.29
CA ALA A 8 -6.52 -13.60 2.92
C ALA A 8 -5.34 -12.94 3.67
N PRO A 9 -5.37 -11.62 3.87
CA PRO A 9 -4.48 -10.92 4.80
C PRO A 9 -4.48 -11.57 6.19
N ARG A 10 -3.37 -11.47 6.91
CA ARG A 10 -3.27 -11.95 8.31
C ARG A 10 -3.97 -10.98 9.25
N TYR A 11 -5.28 -10.98 9.25
CA TYR A 11 -6.09 -10.04 10.04
C TYR A 11 -5.82 -10.12 11.54
N GLU A 12 -5.53 -11.33 12.05
CA GLU A 12 -5.13 -11.56 13.43
C GLU A 12 -3.83 -10.83 13.80
N MET A 13 -2.99 -10.54 12.83
CA MET A 13 -1.76 -9.76 13.01
C MET A 13 -1.96 -8.28 12.72
N LEU A 14 -2.72 -7.94 11.65
CA LEU A 14 -3.05 -6.55 11.30
C LEU A 14 -3.77 -5.81 12.44
N PHE A 15 -4.62 -6.52 13.19
CA PHE A 15 -5.48 -5.97 14.23
C PHE A 15 -5.11 -6.46 15.63
N SER A 16 -3.89 -7.00 15.81
CA SER A 16 -3.46 -7.66 17.05
C SER A 16 -3.47 -6.74 18.27
N ASP A 17 -3.14 -5.48 18.09
CA ASP A 17 -3.08 -4.44 19.11
C ASP A 17 -4.38 -3.62 19.27
N GLY A 18 -5.43 -3.95 18.51
CA GLY A 18 -6.69 -3.20 18.46
C GLY A 18 -6.61 -1.91 17.65
N GLU A 19 -5.53 -1.74 16.88
CA GLU A 19 -5.34 -0.62 15.97
C GLU A 19 -5.10 -1.13 14.55
N PHE A 20 -5.42 -0.29 13.56
CA PHE A 20 -5.07 -0.46 12.16
C PHE A 20 -4.49 0.85 11.65
N ASN A 21 -3.18 0.92 11.55
CA ASN A 21 -2.46 2.12 11.18
C ASN A 21 -2.01 2.03 9.72
N GLY A 22 -2.37 3.02 8.91
CA GLY A 22 -2.01 3.04 7.50
C GLY A 22 -1.52 4.40 7.04
N THR A 23 -0.60 4.38 6.08
CA THR A 23 -0.12 5.59 5.41
C THR A 23 -0.41 5.54 3.91
N LEU A 24 -1.05 6.58 3.40
CA LEU A 24 -1.27 6.83 1.98
C LEU A 24 -0.32 7.96 1.55
N LEU A 25 0.82 7.62 0.97
CA LEU A 25 1.79 8.58 0.47
C LEU A 25 1.62 8.79 -1.05
N ILE A 26 1.38 10.04 -1.43
CA ILE A 26 1.16 10.48 -2.82
C ILE A 26 2.34 11.35 -3.26
N GLY A 27 2.99 10.96 -4.35
CA GLY A 27 4.04 11.70 -5.02
C GLY A 27 5.39 11.76 -4.31
N PRO A 28 6.28 12.63 -4.75
CA PRO A 28 6.06 13.69 -5.74
C PRO A 28 6.03 13.18 -7.19
N ASP A 29 5.14 13.74 -8.01
CA ASP A 29 5.20 13.59 -9.46
C ASP A 29 6.22 14.58 -10.02
N PRO A 30 7.32 14.14 -10.64
CA PRO A 30 8.30 15.03 -11.24
C PRO A 30 7.75 15.81 -12.44
N LEU A 31 6.63 15.35 -13.04
CA LEU A 31 6.06 15.95 -14.24
C LEU A 31 4.96 16.98 -13.98
N GLY A 32 4.44 17.09 -12.76
CA GLY A 32 3.39 18.07 -12.49
C GLY A 32 2.82 18.10 -11.07
N ALA A 33 3.03 19.23 -10.39
CA ALA A 33 2.51 19.49 -9.03
C ALA A 33 0.97 19.37 -8.93
N ASP A 34 0.27 19.64 -10.02
CA ASP A 34 -1.20 19.69 -10.02
C ASP A 34 -1.85 18.32 -9.93
N PHE A 35 -1.18 17.27 -10.44
CA PHE A 35 -1.72 15.91 -10.39
C PHE A 35 -1.69 15.34 -8.99
N ASP A 36 -0.57 15.45 -8.28
CA ASP A 36 -0.43 14.99 -6.91
C ASP A 36 -1.49 15.60 -6.01
N TYR A 37 -1.68 16.91 -6.15
CA TYR A 37 -2.66 17.63 -5.35
C TYR A 37 -4.11 17.20 -5.63
N ARG A 38 -4.46 16.96 -6.89
CA ARG A 38 -5.79 16.46 -7.26
C ARG A 38 -6.05 15.07 -6.68
N VAL A 39 -5.08 14.17 -6.79
CA VAL A 39 -5.14 12.83 -6.21
C VAL A 39 -5.30 12.89 -4.70
N PHE A 40 -4.54 13.76 -4.05
CA PHE A 40 -4.65 14.01 -2.61
C PHE A 40 -6.05 14.52 -2.20
N LEU A 41 -6.61 15.46 -2.93
CA LEU A 41 -7.96 15.96 -2.67
C LEU A 41 -9.03 14.89 -2.87
N GLU A 42 -8.88 14.05 -3.87
CA GLU A 42 -9.80 12.95 -4.13
C GLU A 42 -9.69 11.88 -3.05
N ALA A 43 -8.48 11.51 -2.62
CA ALA A 43 -8.26 10.62 -1.48
C ALA A 43 -8.94 11.14 -0.21
N ARG A 44 -8.76 12.44 0.09
CA ARG A 44 -9.45 13.13 1.19
C ARG A 44 -10.97 12.97 1.11
N ARG A 45 -11.53 13.21 -0.09
CA ARG A 45 -12.97 13.11 -0.33
C ARG A 45 -13.47 11.69 -0.06
N ILE A 46 -12.78 10.68 -0.58
CA ILE A 46 -13.21 9.29 -0.45
C ILE A 46 -13.04 8.80 1.00
N LEU A 47 -11.95 9.13 1.69
CA LEU A 47 -11.79 8.78 3.12
C LEU A 47 -12.99 9.26 3.94
N ARG A 48 -13.44 10.50 3.71
CA ARG A 48 -14.64 11.03 4.38
C ARG A 48 -15.92 10.29 3.98
N MET A 49 -16.07 9.92 2.70
CA MET A 49 -17.23 9.17 2.22
C MET A 49 -17.33 7.77 2.83
N ILE A 50 -16.20 7.10 3.07
CA ILE A 50 -16.15 5.79 3.73
C ILE A 50 -16.15 5.88 5.26
N GLY A 51 -16.40 7.09 5.80
CA GLY A 51 -16.70 7.32 7.21
C GLY A 51 -15.51 7.71 8.09
N PHE A 52 -14.33 7.99 7.53
CA PHE A 52 -13.22 8.52 8.31
C PHE A 52 -13.43 10.00 8.67
N ARG A 53 -13.02 10.37 9.88
CA ARG A 53 -13.02 11.75 10.36
C ARG A 53 -11.58 12.24 10.45
N MET A 54 -11.32 13.41 9.92
CA MET A 54 -10.01 14.06 10.07
C MET A 54 -9.82 14.49 11.53
N ILE A 55 -8.70 14.10 12.11
CA ILE A 55 -8.31 14.43 13.50
C ILE A 55 -7.15 15.39 13.58
N GLU A 56 -6.26 15.37 12.55
CA GLU A 56 -5.16 16.33 12.42
C GLU A 56 -5.03 16.76 10.96
N GLY A 57 -4.62 17.99 10.72
CA GLY A 57 -4.33 18.50 9.38
C GLY A 57 -3.29 19.62 9.41
N LYS A 58 -2.26 19.46 8.60
CA LYS A 58 -1.24 20.48 8.31
C LYS A 58 -0.85 20.41 6.83
N ARG A 59 0.00 21.30 6.38
CA ARG A 59 0.41 21.35 4.97
C ARG A 59 1.02 20.02 4.52
N GLY A 60 0.36 19.38 3.53
CA GLY A 60 0.83 18.11 2.96
C GLY A 60 0.65 16.88 3.84
N PHE A 61 -0.04 17.01 4.99
CA PHE A 61 -0.29 15.92 5.91
C PHE A 61 -1.69 16.05 6.53
N GLU A 62 -2.42 14.97 6.52
CA GLU A 62 -3.70 14.85 7.21
C GLU A 62 -3.80 13.47 7.86
N GLU A 63 -4.32 13.42 9.09
CA GLU A 63 -4.61 12.18 9.79
C GLU A 63 -6.11 12.00 9.95
N TYR A 64 -6.56 10.79 9.68
CA TYR A 64 -7.96 10.39 9.70
C TYR A 64 -8.16 9.21 10.64
N GLN A 65 -9.31 9.17 11.29
CA GLN A 65 -9.68 8.10 12.22
C GLN A 65 -11.08 7.58 11.91
N LYS A 66 -11.25 6.26 12.09
CA LYS A 66 -12.53 5.56 12.08
C LYS A 66 -12.45 4.37 13.01
N ASP A 67 -13.51 4.14 13.79
CA ASP A 67 -13.66 2.90 14.55
C ASP A 67 -14.50 1.91 13.73
N PHE A 68 -14.12 0.64 13.76
CA PHE A 68 -14.86 -0.45 13.12
C PHE A 68 -14.77 -1.72 13.96
N THR A 69 -15.62 -2.71 13.67
CA THR A 69 -15.63 -3.98 14.38
C THR A 69 -15.10 -5.08 13.46
N TYR A 70 -14.17 -5.87 13.94
CA TYR A 70 -13.68 -7.09 13.29
C TYR A 70 -13.63 -8.22 14.33
N ASP A 71 -14.27 -9.36 14.03
CA ASP A 71 -14.33 -10.53 14.91
C ASP A 71 -14.69 -10.16 16.36
N ASP A 72 -15.78 -9.39 16.53
CA ASP A 72 -16.30 -8.86 17.81
C ASP A 72 -15.35 -7.93 18.57
N LYS A 73 -14.22 -7.55 18.00
CA LYS A 73 -13.29 -6.59 18.56
C LYS A 73 -13.50 -5.21 17.96
N ASN A 74 -13.42 -4.18 18.79
CA ASN A 74 -13.42 -2.80 18.32
C ASN A 74 -12.00 -2.42 17.90
N ILE A 75 -11.81 -2.08 16.62
CA ILE A 75 -10.54 -1.70 16.03
C ILE A 75 -10.57 -0.20 15.72
N LYS A 76 -9.51 0.49 16.09
CA LYS A 76 -9.31 1.90 15.74
C LYS A 76 -8.44 2.03 14.50
N ALA A 77 -9.04 2.37 13.36
CA ALA A 77 -8.29 2.68 12.16
C ALA A 77 -7.76 4.12 12.17
N ARG A 78 -6.49 4.30 11.87
CA ARG A 78 -5.83 5.59 11.63
C ARG A 78 -5.19 5.57 10.26
N ILE A 79 -5.54 6.54 9.41
CA ILE A 79 -4.96 6.68 8.07
C ILE A 79 -4.29 8.05 7.97
N ARG A 80 -2.99 8.03 7.71
CA ARG A 80 -2.19 9.22 7.38
C ARG A 80 -2.21 9.42 5.87
N LEU A 81 -2.71 10.54 5.42
CA LEU A 81 -2.71 10.95 4.03
C LEU A 81 -1.62 12.01 3.81
N VAL A 82 -0.63 11.70 2.99
CA VAL A 82 0.56 12.51 2.84
C VAL A 82 0.77 12.90 1.38
N LEU A 83 0.93 14.19 1.14
CA LEU A 83 1.34 14.74 -0.14
C LEU A 83 2.84 15.04 -0.10
N GLY A 84 3.67 14.16 -0.65
CA GLY A 84 5.12 14.18 -0.50
C GLY A 84 5.78 15.50 -0.88
N ARG A 85 5.33 16.14 -1.96
CA ARG A 85 5.82 17.45 -2.40
C ARG A 85 5.60 18.58 -1.39
N ASN A 86 4.53 18.52 -0.63
CA ASN A 86 4.09 19.57 0.28
C ASN A 86 4.31 19.21 1.75
N TYR A 87 4.87 18.04 2.01
CA TYR A 87 5.14 17.60 3.37
C TYR A 87 6.17 18.52 4.02
N ASP A 88 5.78 19.11 5.15
CA ASP A 88 6.61 20.06 5.92
C ASP A 88 7.44 19.29 6.96
N GLY A 89 8.38 18.49 6.48
CA GLY A 89 9.22 17.64 7.31
C GLY A 89 10.23 16.86 6.47
N ASN A 90 11.01 16.02 7.13
CA ASN A 90 11.91 15.10 6.45
C ASN A 90 11.12 13.90 5.90
N LEU A 91 10.86 13.89 4.60
CA LEU A 91 10.08 12.82 3.95
C LEU A 91 10.78 11.46 4.03
N GLN A 92 12.11 11.42 4.03
CA GLN A 92 12.87 10.16 4.15
C GLN A 92 12.73 9.55 5.56
N GLU A 93 12.82 10.39 6.59
CA GLU A 93 12.62 9.96 7.97
C GLU A 93 11.18 9.49 8.19
N PHE A 94 10.21 10.27 7.74
CA PHE A 94 8.80 9.88 7.75
C PHE A 94 8.57 8.53 7.06
N TRP A 95 9.20 8.30 5.91
CA TRP A 95 9.10 7.06 5.18
C TRP A 95 9.70 5.86 5.95
N ARG A 96 10.86 6.06 6.60
CA ARG A 96 11.46 5.02 7.45
C ARG A 96 10.57 4.64 8.63
N GLU A 97 9.99 5.63 9.30
CA GLU A 97 9.02 5.42 10.38
C GLU A 97 7.78 4.68 9.87
N THR A 98 7.28 5.06 8.69
CA THR A 98 6.15 4.40 8.03
C THR A 98 6.46 2.92 7.78
N LEU A 99 7.61 2.60 7.21
CA LEU A 99 8.04 1.23 6.95
C LEU A 99 8.21 0.40 8.23
N ALA A 100 8.54 1.01 9.36
CA ALA A 100 8.72 0.32 10.62
C ALA A 100 7.40 0.06 11.36
N HIS A 101 6.48 1.02 11.34
CA HIS A 101 5.39 1.05 12.33
C HIS A 101 3.97 0.94 11.77
N GLU A 102 3.78 1.07 10.45
CA GLU A 102 2.45 0.95 9.85
C GLU A 102 2.05 -0.50 9.55
N ASP A 103 0.75 -0.79 9.62
CA ASP A 103 0.16 -2.06 9.21
C ASP A 103 -0.10 -2.09 7.72
N PHE A 104 -0.46 -0.94 7.16
CA PHE A 104 -0.76 -0.76 5.74
C PHE A 104 0.01 0.43 5.15
N ILE A 105 0.69 0.18 4.04
CA ILE A 105 1.52 1.18 3.38
C ILE A 105 1.16 1.27 1.90
N TYR A 106 0.61 2.40 1.52
CA TYR A 106 0.31 2.72 0.13
C TYR A 106 1.26 3.80 -0.38
N LEU A 107 1.86 3.54 -1.53
CA LEU A 107 2.71 4.48 -2.22
C LEU A 107 2.23 4.69 -3.64
N LYS A 108 1.75 5.90 -3.95
CA LYS A 108 1.42 6.32 -5.31
C LYS A 108 2.53 7.19 -5.88
N THR A 109 3.23 6.67 -6.89
CA THR A 109 4.40 7.34 -7.45
C THR A 109 4.71 6.85 -8.87
N HIS A 110 5.77 7.35 -9.47
CA HIS A 110 6.33 6.81 -10.70
C HIS A 110 7.32 5.67 -10.42
N ALA A 111 7.30 4.64 -11.27
CA ALA A 111 8.21 3.49 -11.12
C ALA A 111 9.65 3.78 -11.55
N GLY A 112 9.91 4.88 -12.26
CA GLY A 112 11.24 5.25 -12.73
C GLY A 112 12.01 4.13 -13.45
N TYR A 113 11.30 3.26 -14.17
CA TYR A 113 11.85 2.04 -14.80
C TYR A 113 12.59 1.12 -13.80
N GLY A 114 12.10 1.03 -12.57
CA GLY A 114 12.73 0.22 -11.52
C GLY A 114 13.99 0.83 -10.89
N ARG A 115 14.29 2.08 -11.22
CA ARG A 115 15.49 2.77 -10.68
C ARG A 115 15.20 3.49 -9.39
N HIS A 116 13.97 3.93 -9.20
CA HIS A 116 13.58 4.70 -8.03
C HIS A 116 12.06 4.73 -7.84
N LEU A 117 11.66 4.79 -6.59
CA LEU A 117 10.34 5.25 -6.18
C LEU A 117 10.49 6.75 -5.89
N SER A 118 9.78 7.61 -6.61
CA SER A 118 9.94 9.08 -6.51
C SER A 118 9.46 9.61 -5.16
N LEU A 119 10.29 9.49 -4.13
CA LEU A 119 9.97 9.95 -2.77
C LEU A 119 10.62 11.29 -2.42
N SER A 120 11.67 11.69 -3.14
CA SER A 120 12.34 12.98 -2.99
C SER A 120 13.13 13.32 -4.25
N ASP A 121 13.66 14.54 -4.33
CA ASP A 121 14.58 14.94 -5.41
C ASP A 121 15.87 14.09 -5.43
N ASP A 122 16.20 13.44 -4.31
CA ASP A 122 17.35 12.52 -4.18
C ASP A 122 16.89 11.05 -4.22
N VAL A 123 16.28 10.71 -5.29
CA VAL A 123 15.45 9.53 -5.53
C VAL A 123 16.21 8.21 -5.60
N ARG A 124 17.52 8.24 -5.78
CA ARG A 124 18.37 7.03 -5.84
C ARG A 124 18.48 6.34 -4.50
N TYR A 125 18.38 7.10 -3.41
CA TYR A 125 18.72 6.65 -2.08
C TYR A 125 17.83 5.49 -1.58
N PHE A 126 16.55 5.51 -1.86
CA PHE A 126 15.64 4.49 -1.32
C PHE A 126 15.87 3.11 -1.95
N THR A 127 15.94 3.06 -3.29
CA THR A 127 16.16 1.80 -4.00
C THR A 127 17.59 1.26 -3.80
N ASP A 128 18.56 2.13 -3.68
CA ASP A 128 19.94 1.73 -3.43
C ASP A 128 20.09 1.24 -1.98
N ALA A 129 19.52 1.92 -1.01
CA ALA A 129 19.48 1.46 0.38
C ALA A 129 18.75 0.11 0.53
N MET A 130 17.67 -0.11 -0.20
CA MET A 130 16.98 -1.40 -0.23
C MET A 130 17.85 -2.51 -0.83
N LYS A 131 18.60 -2.22 -1.89
CA LYS A 131 19.52 -3.18 -2.52
C LYS A 131 20.74 -3.48 -1.67
N GLU A 132 21.19 -2.53 -0.86
CA GLU A 132 22.32 -2.69 0.05
C GLU A 132 21.97 -3.40 1.36
N GLY A 133 20.76 -3.90 1.49
CA GLY A 133 20.33 -4.67 2.66
C GLY A 133 20.04 -3.83 3.89
N PHE A 134 19.43 -2.66 3.69
CA PHE A 134 18.93 -1.83 4.79
C PHE A 134 18.01 -2.64 5.70
N VAL A 135 18.42 -2.88 6.92
CA VAL A 135 17.60 -3.54 7.94
C VAL A 135 16.75 -2.48 8.64
N LEU A 136 15.44 -2.69 8.66
CA LEU A 136 14.53 -1.93 9.51
C LEU A 136 14.52 -2.60 10.89
N PRO A 137 15.17 -2.02 11.92
CA PRO A 137 14.99 -2.49 13.27
C PRO A 137 13.53 -2.24 13.69
N ASP A 138 12.98 -3.13 14.48
CA ASP A 138 11.66 -2.98 15.13
C ASP A 138 10.45 -2.89 14.17
N ARG A 139 10.55 -3.47 12.97
CA ARG A 139 9.43 -3.57 12.05
C ARG A 139 8.28 -4.40 12.65
N LYS A 140 7.02 -3.99 12.37
CA LYS A 140 5.84 -4.81 12.68
C LYS A 140 6.00 -6.22 12.09
N PRO A 141 5.53 -7.26 12.80
CA PRO A 141 5.68 -8.65 12.36
C PRO A 141 4.90 -8.98 11.09
N TYR A 142 3.90 -8.16 10.76
CA TYR A 142 3.15 -8.27 9.52
C TYR A 142 2.77 -6.89 8.99
N GLN A 143 2.88 -6.71 7.67
CA GLN A 143 2.54 -5.48 6.97
C GLN A 143 1.99 -5.78 5.58
N LEU A 144 1.04 -4.97 5.12
CA LEU A 144 0.53 -5.00 3.76
C LEU A 144 0.99 -3.76 2.98
N TYR A 145 1.60 -3.96 1.83
CA TYR A 145 2.07 -2.90 0.94
C TYR A 145 1.25 -2.86 -0.33
N TYR A 146 0.89 -1.68 -0.78
CA TYR A 146 0.39 -1.45 -2.12
C TYR A 146 1.27 -0.43 -2.85
N LEU A 147 2.01 -0.89 -3.85
CA LEU A 147 2.88 -0.06 -4.69
C LEU A 147 2.14 0.34 -5.97
N ASP A 148 1.44 1.46 -5.91
CA ASP A 148 0.66 1.99 -7.03
C ASP A 148 1.56 2.83 -7.95
N CYS A 149 2.39 2.13 -8.70
CA CYS A 149 3.21 2.69 -9.76
C CYS A 149 3.26 1.75 -10.98
N CYS A 150 3.63 2.30 -12.13
CA CYS A 150 3.64 1.55 -13.39
C CYS A 150 4.46 0.27 -13.30
N LYS A 151 3.84 -0.89 -13.60
CA LYS A 151 4.52 -2.20 -13.62
C LYS A 151 5.28 -2.51 -12.33
N SER A 152 4.71 -2.17 -11.17
CA SER A 152 5.38 -2.37 -9.87
C SER A 152 5.72 -3.83 -9.62
N GLU A 153 4.92 -4.78 -10.08
CA GLU A 153 5.24 -6.21 -10.03
C GLU A 153 6.60 -6.50 -10.67
N MET A 154 6.80 -6.02 -11.90
CA MET A 154 8.03 -6.27 -12.66
C MET A 154 9.27 -5.62 -12.02
N TYR A 155 9.11 -4.45 -11.43
CA TYR A 155 10.25 -3.64 -11.00
C TYR A 155 10.59 -3.79 -9.52
N TYR A 156 9.60 -4.03 -8.67
CA TYR A 156 9.77 -3.89 -7.22
C TYR A 156 9.48 -5.15 -6.41
N LYS A 157 8.85 -6.17 -7.00
CA LYS A 157 8.53 -7.41 -6.31
C LYS A 157 9.75 -8.00 -5.58
N ASP A 158 10.83 -8.25 -6.32
CA ASP A 158 12.04 -8.86 -5.76
C ASP A 158 12.80 -7.89 -4.84
N VAL A 159 12.73 -6.58 -5.10
CA VAL A 159 13.35 -5.57 -4.24
C VAL A 159 12.71 -5.59 -2.86
N PHE A 160 11.38 -5.56 -2.79
CA PHE A 160 10.65 -5.61 -1.52
C PHE A 160 10.82 -6.95 -0.79
N ARG A 161 10.84 -8.07 -1.51
CA ARG A 161 11.17 -9.37 -0.95
C ARG A 161 12.49 -9.38 -0.20
N ASN A 162 13.52 -8.85 -0.82
CA ASN A 162 14.88 -8.86 -0.27
C ASN A 162 15.05 -7.85 0.87
N PHE A 163 14.33 -6.74 0.81
CA PHE A 163 14.45 -5.65 1.76
C PHE A 163 13.66 -5.88 3.05
N VAL A 164 12.39 -6.23 2.94
CA VAL A 164 11.50 -6.30 4.11
C VAL A 164 11.65 -7.62 4.86
N GLY A 165 12.46 -8.54 4.32
CA GLY A 165 12.45 -9.91 4.78
C GLY A 165 11.16 -10.59 4.28
N SER A 166 11.26 -11.85 4.15
CA SER A 166 10.26 -12.63 3.46
C SER A 166 9.06 -13.00 4.33
N ASP A 167 9.22 -12.95 5.66
CA ASP A 167 8.15 -13.29 6.58
C ASP A 167 7.33 -12.07 6.97
N GLY A 168 6.02 -12.15 6.80
CA GLY A 168 5.10 -11.13 7.30
C GLY A 168 4.94 -9.91 6.40
N VAL A 169 5.05 -10.07 5.07
CA VAL A 169 4.73 -9.02 4.10
C VAL A 169 3.86 -9.55 2.99
N ASP A 170 2.75 -8.88 2.74
CA ASP A 170 1.97 -9.08 1.53
C ASP A 170 2.11 -7.85 0.62
N LEU A 171 2.21 -8.08 -0.69
CA LEU A 171 2.40 -7.03 -1.69
C LEU A 171 1.22 -7.01 -2.66
N ILE A 172 0.59 -5.86 -2.83
CA ILE A 172 -0.33 -5.59 -3.94
C ILE A 172 0.43 -4.77 -4.98
N LEU A 173 0.43 -5.23 -6.22
CA LEU A 173 1.29 -4.72 -7.27
C LEU A 173 0.50 -4.51 -8.57
N ASN A 174 0.93 -3.55 -9.37
CA ASN A 174 0.36 -3.27 -10.69
C ASN A 174 1.10 -4.06 -11.77
N LYS A 175 0.35 -4.83 -12.57
CA LYS A 175 0.90 -5.56 -13.74
C LYS A 175 1.28 -4.64 -14.90
N TRP A 176 0.52 -3.56 -15.06
CA TRP A 176 0.59 -2.67 -16.21
C TRP A 176 0.95 -1.24 -15.82
N PHE A 177 0.88 -0.35 -16.79
CA PHE A 177 0.97 1.09 -16.54
C PHE A 177 -0.25 1.56 -15.76
N CYS A 178 -0.03 2.25 -14.65
CA CYS A 178 -1.12 2.81 -13.87
C CYS A 178 -1.50 4.23 -14.37
N ASP A 179 -2.77 4.56 -14.27
CA ASP A 179 -3.20 5.96 -14.40
C ASP A 179 -2.95 6.67 -13.06
N TYR A 180 -2.03 7.62 -13.09
CA TYR A 180 -1.65 8.38 -11.89
C TYR A 180 -2.83 9.14 -11.25
N LYS A 181 -3.87 9.45 -12.02
CA LYS A 181 -5.05 10.19 -11.54
C LYS A 181 -6.03 9.33 -10.75
N ILE A 182 -5.96 8.01 -10.87
CA ILE A 182 -6.91 7.10 -10.23
C ILE A 182 -6.43 6.76 -8.83
N ILE A 183 -7.28 6.99 -7.83
CA ILE A 183 -7.05 6.68 -6.41
C ILE A 183 -8.11 5.72 -5.84
N GLY A 184 -9.19 5.48 -6.58
CA GLY A 184 -10.31 4.62 -6.14
C GLY A 184 -9.88 3.26 -5.62
N PRO A 185 -9.03 2.50 -6.33
CA PRO A 185 -8.64 1.15 -5.92
C PRO A 185 -8.07 1.04 -4.51
N VAL A 186 -7.22 1.98 -4.05
CA VAL A 186 -6.72 1.93 -2.67
C VAL A 186 -7.81 2.18 -1.64
N MET A 187 -8.82 2.96 -1.97
CA MET A 187 -9.96 3.20 -1.08
C MET A 187 -10.87 1.99 -1.00
N VAL A 188 -11.03 1.25 -2.11
CA VAL A 188 -11.64 -0.08 -2.10
C VAL A 188 -10.86 -1.01 -1.19
N LEU A 189 -9.53 -1.09 -1.36
CA LEU A 189 -8.67 -1.91 -0.52
C LEU A 189 -8.83 -1.59 0.96
N VAL A 190 -8.75 -0.32 1.36
CA VAL A 190 -8.91 0.09 2.78
C VAL A 190 -10.27 -0.34 3.32
N ARG A 191 -11.34 -0.20 2.54
CA ARG A 191 -12.67 -0.65 2.95
C ARG A 191 -12.74 -2.16 3.12
N GLU A 192 -12.27 -2.92 2.13
CA GLU A 192 -12.31 -4.38 2.15
C GLU A 192 -11.44 -4.97 3.27
N LEU A 193 -10.31 -4.34 3.59
CA LEU A 193 -9.50 -4.73 4.75
C LEU A 193 -10.27 -4.57 6.07
N MET A 194 -10.99 -3.47 6.24
CA MET A 194 -11.84 -3.28 7.44
C MET A 194 -13.03 -4.25 7.50
N GLU A 195 -13.48 -4.76 6.37
CA GLU A 195 -14.54 -5.77 6.26
C GLU A 195 -14.02 -7.22 6.38
N GLY A 196 -12.70 -7.43 6.45
CA GLY A 196 -12.10 -8.75 6.56
C GLY A 196 -12.16 -9.59 5.29
N ALA A 197 -12.15 -8.94 4.13
CA ALA A 197 -12.25 -9.61 2.84
C ALA A 197 -10.97 -10.44 2.51
N ASP A 198 -11.14 -11.51 1.77
CA ASP A 198 -10.02 -12.27 1.21
C ASP A 198 -9.38 -11.52 0.02
N PHE A 199 -8.18 -11.97 -0.37
CA PHE A 199 -7.46 -11.34 -1.49
C PHE A 199 -8.21 -11.42 -2.81
N GLU A 200 -8.96 -12.50 -3.05
CA GLU A 200 -9.77 -12.64 -4.25
C GLU A 200 -10.82 -11.53 -4.35
N THR A 201 -11.56 -11.33 -3.28
CA THR A 201 -12.57 -10.28 -3.17
C THR A 201 -11.94 -8.89 -3.31
N ILE A 202 -10.81 -8.64 -2.62
CA ILE A 202 -10.08 -7.37 -2.67
C ILE A 202 -9.67 -7.05 -4.11
N VAL A 203 -8.96 -7.98 -4.77
CA VAL A 203 -8.43 -7.75 -6.12
C VAL A 203 -9.54 -7.63 -7.15
N LEU A 204 -10.60 -8.44 -7.02
CA LEU A 204 -11.76 -8.33 -7.91
C LEU A 204 -12.39 -6.95 -7.84
N LYS A 205 -12.69 -6.46 -6.65
CA LYS A 205 -13.29 -5.13 -6.45
C LYS A 205 -12.36 -3.97 -6.85
N MET A 206 -11.05 -4.11 -6.61
CA MET A 206 -10.07 -3.14 -7.07
C MET A 206 -10.00 -3.08 -8.61
N ASN A 207 -10.06 -4.24 -9.29
CA ASN A 207 -10.09 -4.31 -10.75
C ASN A 207 -11.39 -3.74 -11.32
N GLU A 208 -12.53 -3.97 -10.68
CA GLU A 208 -13.82 -3.38 -11.05
C GLU A 208 -13.76 -1.84 -10.94
N GLU A 209 -13.20 -1.31 -9.86
CA GLU A 209 -13.02 0.13 -9.67
C GLU A 209 -12.05 0.74 -10.70
N TYR A 210 -11.00 0.02 -11.08
CA TYR A 210 -10.04 0.45 -12.09
C TYR A 210 -10.58 0.29 -13.52
N GLY A 211 -11.53 -0.60 -13.73
CA GLY A 211 -12.19 -0.88 -15.00
C GLY A 211 -11.49 -1.92 -15.89
N ILE A 212 -10.34 -2.45 -15.48
CA ILE A 212 -9.61 -3.53 -16.17
C ILE A 212 -8.87 -4.42 -15.16
N PRO A 213 -8.54 -5.69 -15.50
CA PRO A 213 -7.66 -6.53 -14.70
C PRO A 213 -6.25 -5.92 -14.61
N HIS A 214 -5.88 -5.42 -13.45
CA HIS A 214 -4.67 -4.62 -13.27
C HIS A 214 -3.79 -5.07 -12.10
N PHE A 215 -4.40 -5.61 -11.06
CA PHE A 215 -3.73 -5.89 -9.79
C PHE A 215 -3.35 -7.35 -9.65
N ASP A 216 -2.27 -7.57 -8.92
CA ASP A 216 -1.80 -8.87 -8.47
C ASP A 216 -1.40 -8.81 -7.00
N VAL A 217 -1.50 -9.94 -6.32
CA VAL A 217 -1.10 -10.08 -4.93
C VAL A 217 0.02 -11.10 -4.86
N ASP A 218 1.10 -10.73 -4.18
CA ASP A 218 2.16 -11.62 -3.77
C ASP A 218 2.04 -11.84 -2.26
N ASP A 219 1.37 -12.93 -1.89
CA ASP A 219 1.21 -13.31 -0.52
C ASP A 219 2.49 -14.01 -0.05
N ASP A 220 3.08 -13.45 1.01
CA ASP A 220 4.30 -13.95 1.66
C ASP A 220 5.40 -14.41 0.69
N PRO A 221 6.16 -13.46 0.13
CA PRO A 221 7.25 -13.75 -0.81
C PRO A 221 8.37 -14.67 -0.27
N ALA A 222 8.38 -14.97 1.03
CA ALA A 222 9.27 -15.97 1.62
C ALA A 222 8.83 -17.39 1.40
N ASP A 223 7.59 -17.56 1.08
CA ASP A 223 7.05 -18.90 0.87
C ASP A 223 7.46 -19.45 -0.51
N MET A 224 8.77 -19.36 -0.77
CA MET A 224 9.42 -19.82 -2.02
C MET A 224 9.26 -21.33 -2.28
N THR A 225 8.68 -22.07 -1.35
CA THR A 225 8.42 -23.50 -1.52
C THR A 225 7.10 -23.77 -2.23
N LEU A 226 6.31 -22.76 -2.49
CA LEU A 226 5.01 -22.90 -3.10
C LEU A 226 5.00 -22.39 -4.51
N ASP A 227 4.65 -23.31 -5.38
CA ASP A 227 4.28 -23.06 -6.76
C ASP A 227 3.71 -21.66 -6.91
N ARG A 228 4.38 -20.87 -7.72
CA ARG A 228 3.98 -19.55 -8.21
C ARG A 228 2.62 -19.59 -8.89
N LYS A 229 1.60 -20.02 -8.21
CA LYS A 229 0.23 -19.76 -8.61
C LYS A 229 -0.04 -18.32 -8.27
N MET A 230 0.47 -17.44 -9.11
CA MET A 230 -0.08 -16.10 -9.25
C MET A 230 -1.58 -16.27 -9.38
N VAL A 231 -2.31 -15.79 -8.39
CA VAL A 231 -3.77 -15.76 -8.48
C VAL A 231 -4.13 -14.67 -9.46
N THR A 232 -4.14 -15.05 -10.73
CA THR A 232 -4.57 -14.15 -11.81
C THR A 232 -6.10 -14.22 -11.87
N TYR A 233 -6.77 -13.26 -11.27
CA TYR A 233 -8.21 -13.13 -11.41
C TYR A 233 -8.51 -12.45 -12.74
N SER A 234 -8.94 -13.22 -13.72
CA SER A 234 -9.46 -12.67 -14.97
C SER A 234 -10.93 -12.31 -14.77
N VAL A 235 -11.26 -11.05 -14.95
CA VAL A 235 -12.63 -10.67 -15.23
C VAL A 235 -13.00 -11.32 -16.56
N SER A 236 -13.94 -12.26 -16.55
CA SER A 236 -14.47 -12.82 -17.81
C SER A 236 -15.06 -11.67 -18.61
N GLU A 237 -14.56 -11.48 -19.82
CA GLU A 237 -15.17 -10.57 -20.79
C GLU A 237 -16.68 -10.92 -20.89
N ARG A 238 -17.53 -9.97 -20.51
CA ARG A 238 -18.95 -9.99 -20.81
C ARG A 238 -19.23 -9.03 -21.95
#